data_44f948724f8761984007630fb410c82b
#
_entry.id   44f948724f8761984007630fb410c82b
#
_cell.length_a   1.000
_cell.length_b   1.000
_cell.length_c   1.000
_cell.angle_alpha   90.00
_cell.angle_beta   90.00
_cell.angle_gamma   90.00
#
_symmetry.space_group_name_H-M   'P 1'
#
loop_
_entity.id
_entity.type
_entity.pdbx_description
1 polymer ?
#
loop_
_entity_poly.entity_id
_entity_poly.type
_entity_poly.pdbx_seq_one_letter_code
_entity_poly.pdbx_strand_id
1 'polypeptide(L)'
;MKILVVLSCLIWQSIFLFYATRSFIQKRNRKESVNEYLKVPLRQQLMIIGVMAELLQAGIDPLNAIKSGIEILEEKQRNKYLDLMSGKKIVSQDYLSGSINLILNSSLTGSKISETLRLNLETYQRSHRNEVLKAIKKSEVWLLGPLGLCFLPTFMLIAVVPLIGSLITGFMS
;
A
#
# COMPACT_ATOMS: atom_id res chain seq x y z
N MET A 1 5.37 -47.33 17.24
CA MET A 1 6.02 -46.79 16.03
C MET A 1 5.14 -45.84 15.22
N LYS A 2 3.87 -46.13 14.91
CA LYS A 2 2.99 -45.26 14.08
C LYS A 2 2.73 -43.88 14.68
N ILE A 3 2.60 -43.76 15.99
CA ILE A 3 2.34 -42.49 16.70
C ILE A 3 3.56 -41.54 16.62
N LEU A 4 4.78 -42.05 16.69
CA LEU A 4 6.02 -41.28 16.57
C LEU A 4 6.19 -40.67 15.17
N VAL A 5 5.81 -41.40 14.13
CA VAL A 5 5.85 -40.89 12.74
C VAL A 5 4.86 -39.75 12.53
N VAL A 6 3.67 -39.86 13.09
CA VAL A 6 2.64 -38.81 13.01
C VAL A 6 3.08 -37.54 13.76
N LEU A 7 3.64 -37.67 14.96
CA LEU A 7 4.19 -36.56 15.73
C LEU A 7 5.35 -35.87 15.02
N SER A 8 6.27 -36.63 14.41
CA SER A 8 7.37 -36.10 13.61
C SER A 8 6.85 -35.30 12.41
N CYS A 9 5.82 -35.77 11.71
CA CYS A 9 5.25 -35.07 10.56
C CYS A 9 4.58 -33.76 10.96
N LEU A 10 3.91 -33.70 12.11
CA LEU A 10 3.27 -32.49 12.64
C LEU A 10 4.30 -31.43 13.06
N ILE A 11 5.40 -31.84 13.67
CA ILE A 11 6.50 -30.95 14.05
C ILE A 11 7.16 -30.35 12.78
N TRP A 12 7.39 -31.17 11.75
CA TRP A 12 7.96 -30.71 10.49
C TRP A 12 7.07 -29.70 9.76
N GLN A 13 5.76 -29.91 9.74
CA GLN A 13 4.80 -28.98 9.18
C GLN A 13 4.76 -27.65 9.95
N SER A 14 4.83 -27.70 11.28
CA SER A 14 4.88 -26.51 12.12
C SER A 14 6.15 -25.68 11.88
N ILE A 15 7.31 -26.32 11.76
CA ILE A 15 8.60 -25.66 11.47
C ILE A 15 8.59 -25.05 10.07
N PHE A 16 8.08 -25.77 9.07
CA PHE A 16 8.01 -25.26 7.68
C PHE A 16 7.11 -24.03 7.57
N LEU A 17 5.96 -24.02 8.24
CA LEU A 17 5.05 -22.87 8.32
C LEU A 17 5.72 -21.66 8.98
N PHE A 18 6.44 -21.88 10.07
CA PHE A 18 7.17 -20.82 10.77
C PHE A 18 8.27 -20.18 9.89
N TYR A 19 9.04 -20.99 9.15
CA TYR A 19 10.05 -20.48 8.23
C TYR A 19 9.44 -19.77 7.01
N ALA A 20 8.35 -20.28 6.45
CA ALA A 20 7.67 -19.67 5.32
C ALA A 20 7.08 -18.28 5.67
N THR A 21 6.46 -18.15 6.84
CA THR A 21 5.92 -16.86 7.31
C THR A 21 7.04 -15.87 7.61
N ARG A 22 8.12 -16.28 8.23
CA ARG A 22 9.27 -15.42 8.56
C ARG A 22 10.00 -14.90 7.32
N SER A 23 10.22 -15.78 6.33
CA SER A 23 10.86 -15.40 5.05
C SER A 23 10.04 -14.40 4.26
N PHE A 24 8.71 -14.49 4.33
CA PHE A 24 7.81 -13.59 3.61
C PHE A 24 7.73 -12.20 4.25
N ILE A 25 7.70 -12.12 5.58
CA ILE A 25 7.70 -10.85 6.32
C ILE A 25 9.00 -10.09 6.07
N GLN A 26 10.14 -10.79 6.06
CA GLN A 26 11.46 -10.17 5.86
C GLN A 26 11.65 -9.62 4.44
N LYS A 27 11.05 -10.26 3.42
CA LYS A 27 11.12 -9.81 2.03
C LYS A 27 10.28 -8.56 1.77
N ARG A 28 9.23 -8.32 2.56
CA ARG A 28 8.37 -7.14 2.48
C ARG A 28 9.07 -5.88 3.01
N ASN A 29 9.79 -5.99 4.14
CA ASN A 29 10.44 -4.85 4.78
C ASN A 29 11.68 -4.33 4.05
N ARG A 30 12.30 -5.13 3.17
CA ARG A 30 13.56 -4.73 2.52
C ARG A 30 13.41 -3.80 1.33
N LYS A 31 12.20 -3.69 0.73
CA LYS A 31 11.97 -2.82 -0.44
C LYS A 31 11.59 -1.37 -0.09
N GLU A 32 11.20 -1.08 1.14
CA GLU A 32 10.69 0.24 1.52
C GLU A 32 11.76 1.22 2.06
N SER A 33 12.92 0.76 2.50
CA SER A 33 13.77 1.55 3.39
C SER A 33 14.78 2.51 2.75
N VAL A 34 14.96 2.56 1.42
CA VAL A 34 16.05 3.37 0.82
C VAL A 34 15.55 4.68 0.19
N ASN A 35 14.27 4.83 -0.08
CA ASN A 35 13.73 6.03 -0.77
C ASN A 35 12.71 6.84 0.06
N GLU A 36 12.52 6.50 1.33
CA GLU A 36 11.43 7.02 2.15
C GLU A 36 11.72 8.41 2.73
N TYR A 37 12.98 8.73 2.99
CA TYR A 37 13.38 10.00 3.64
C TYR A 37 13.20 11.26 2.76
N LEU A 38 13.03 11.10 1.46
CA LEU A 38 12.82 12.22 0.50
C LEU A 38 11.37 12.30 -0.01
N LYS A 39 10.53 11.37 0.38
CA LYS A 39 9.14 11.29 -0.10
C LYS A 39 8.23 12.05 0.85
N VAL A 40 7.64 13.13 0.36
CA VAL A 40 6.59 13.86 1.09
C VAL A 40 5.42 12.92 1.37
N PRO A 41 4.92 12.81 2.61
CA PRO A 41 3.76 11.98 2.92
C PRO A 41 2.56 12.37 2.04
N LEU A 42 1.80 11.38 1.58
CA LEU A 42 0.67 11.62 0.69
C LEU A 42 -0.31 12.65 1.26
N ARG A 43 -0.63 12.55 2.55
CA ARG A 43 -1.52 13.51 3.22
C ARG A 43 -1.02 14.95 3.09
N GLN A 44 0.28 15.16 3.26
CA GLN A 44 0.88 16.48 3.14
C GLN A 44 0.87 16.96 1.68
N GLN A 45 1.13 16.09 0.70
CA GLN A 45 1.01 16.44 -0.72
C GLN A 45 -0.41 16.90 -1.06
N LEU A 46 -1.43 16.15 -0.63
CA LEU A 46 -2.82 16.49 -0.89
C LEU A 46 -3.23 17.81 -0.23
N MET A 47 -2.74 18.07 0.99
CA MET A 47 -2.97 19.34 1.69
C MET A 47 -2.36 20.52 0.92
N ILE A 48 -1.13 20.39 0.44
CA ILE A 48 -0.44 21.43 -0.33
C ILE A 48 -1.16 21.70 -1.65
N ILE A 49 -1.60 20.67 -2.36
CA ILE A 49 -2.37 20.79 -3.60
C ILE A 49 -3.69 21.53 -3.33
N GLY A 50 -4.37 21.23 -2.23
CA GLY A 50 -5.58 21.94 -1.81
C GLY A 50 -5.33 23.42 -1.56
N VAL A 51 -4.28 23.75 -0.81
CA VAL A 51 -3.88 25.16 -0.56
C VAL A 51 -3.58 25.89 -1.86
N MET A 52 -2.81 25.28 -2.78
CA MET A 52 -2.54 25.86 -4.09
C MET A 52 -3.83 26.11 -4.89
N ALA A 53 -4.78 25.19 -4.86
CA ALA A 53 -6.06 25.34 -5.55
C ALA A 53 -6.87 26.54 -4.99
N GLU A 54 -6.91 26.71 -3.67
CA GLU A 54 -7.60 27.85 -3.04
C GLU A 54 -6.91 29.18 -3.34
N LEU A 55 -5.56 29.24 -3.34
CA LEU A 55 -4.80 30.42 -3.70
C LEU A 55 -5.04 30.84 -5.15
N LEU A 56 -5.08 29.88 -6.09
CA LEU A 56 -5.40 30.13 -7.48
C LEU A 56 -6.85 30.59 -7.67
N GLN A 57 -7.77 30.06 -6.89
CA GLN A 57 -9.16 30.51 -6.91
C GLN A 57 -9.31 31.95 -6.39
N ALA A 58 -8.49 32.33 -5.42
CA ALA A 58 -8.42 33.72 -4.92
C ALA A 58 -7.75 34.69 -5.91
N GLY A 59 -7.27 34.19 -7.07
CA GLY A 59 -6.66 35.00 -8.12
C GLY A 59 -5.16 35.29 -7.90
N ILE A 60 -4.49 34.55 -7.02
CA ILE A 60 -3.05 34.65 -6.81
C ILE A 60 -2.33 34.07 -8.04
N ASP A 61 -1.26 34.71 -8.42
CA ASP A 61 -0.40 34.27 -9.52
C ASP A 61 0.08 32.83 -9.33
N PRO A 62 0.04 31.98 -10.38
CA PRO A 62 0.38 30.58 -10.31
C PRO A 62 1.74 30.28 -9.68
N LEU A 63 2.76 31.06 -9.99
CA LEU A 63 4.11 30.89 -9.43
C LEU A 63 4.15 31.19 -7.94
N ASN A 64 3.41 32.20 -7.49
CA ASN A 64 3.32 32.56 -6.09
C ASN A 64 2.48 31.55 -5.31
N ALA A 65 1.41 31.01 -5.91
CA ALA A 65 0.63 29.94 -5.32
C ALA A 65 1.46 28.67 -5.08
N ILE A 66 2.32 28.28 -6.04
CA ILE A 66 3.24 27.17 -5.88
C ILE A 66 4.25 27.45 -4.76
N LYS A 67 4.91 28.62 -4.78
CA LYS A 67 5.90 28.99 -3.77
C LYS A 67 5.31 28.94 -2.36
N SER A 68 4.15 29.53 -2.15
CA SER A 68 3.46 29.51 -0.85
C SER A 68 3.06 28.09 -0.42
N GLY A 69 2.64 27.25 -1.38
CA GLY A 69 2.28 25.87 -1.09
C GLY A 69 3.47 25.02 -0.65
N ILE A 70 4.63 25.16 -1.31
CA ILE A 70 5.82 24.37 -1.00
C ILE A 70 6.60 24.90 0.22
N GLU A 71 6.30 26.10 0.71
CA GLU A 71 6.97 26.69 1.88
C GLU A 71 6.71 25.87 3.17
N ILE A 72 5.62 25.13 3.22
CA ILE A 72 5.26 24.24 4.33
C ILE A 72 6.21 23.03 4.42
N LEU A 73 6.95 22.72 3.35
CA LEU A 73 7.86 21.59 3.27
C LEU A 73 9.19 21.85 3.97
N GLU A 74 9.82 20.78 4.44
CA GLU A 74 11.21 20.84 4.90
C GLU A 74 12.15 21.31 3.78
N GLU A 75 13.24 21.95 4.15
CA GLU A 75 14.18 22.59 3.21
C GLU A 75 14.65 21.65 2.09
N LYS A 76 14.99 20.41 2.42
CA LYS A 76 15.43 19.41 1.42
C LYS A 76 14.33 19.06 0.41
N GLN A 77 13.11 18.92 0.90
CA GLN A 77 11.95 18.61 0.06
C GLN A 77 11.57 19.82 -0.79
N ARG A 78 11.57 21.02 -0.20
CA ARG A 78 11.28 22.28 -0.86
C ARG A 78 12.24 22.53 -2.02
N ASN A 79 13.56 22.35 -1.81
CA ASN A 79 14.57 22.54 -2.84
C ASN A 79 14.34 21.63 -4.06
N LYS A 80 13.87 20.40 -3.85
CA LYS A 80 13.47 19.49 -4.94
C LYS A 80 12.37 20.09 -5.83
N TYR A 81 11.36 20.74 -5.25
CA TYR A 81 10.27 21.35 -6.03
C TYR A 81 10.65 22.69 -6.63
N LEU A 82 11.57 23.45 -6.02
CA LEU A 82 12.16 24.64 -6.61
C LEU A 82 13.00 24.30 -7.86
N ASP A 83 13.75 23.21 -7.81
CA ASP A 83 14.48 22.68 -8.98
C ASP A 83 13.52 22.28 -10.12
N LEU A 84 12.34 21.74 -9.80
CA LEU A 84 11.29 21.44 -10.77
C LEU A 84 10.78 22.73 -11.45
N MET A 85 10.56 23.80 -10.69
CA MET A 85 10.15 25.11 -11.22
C MET A 85 11.21 25.74 -12.13
N SER A 86 12.50 25.45 -11.90
CA SER A 86 13.61 25.92 -12.76
C SER A 86 13.82 25.06 -14.02
N GLY A 87 12.93 24.12 -14.31
CA GLY A 87 12.95 23.32 -15.55
C GLY A 87 13.82 22.07 -15.48
N LYS A 88 14.38 21.71 -14.32
CA LYS A 88 15.06 20.42 -14.15
C LYS A 88 14.03 19.28 -14.20
N LYS A 89 14.22 18.34 -15.10
CA LYS A 89 13.42 17.10 -15.13
C LYS A 89 13.68 16.27 -13.87
N ILE A 90 12.80 16.37 -12.89
CA ILE A 90 12.83 15.48 -11.74
C ILE A 90 11.91 14.29 -12.06
N VAL A 91 12.49 13.11 -12.13
CA VAL A 91 11.76 11.85 -12.28
C VAL A 91 11.16 11.47 -10.92
N SER A 92 10.21 12.27 -10.42
CA SER A 92 9.42 11.86 -9.27
C SER A 92 7.95 11.78 -9.69
N GLN A 93 7.36 10.61 -9.52
CA GLN A 93 5.95 10.34 -9.79
C GLN A 93 5.07 10.72 -8.59
N ASP A 94 5.42 11.83 -7.91
CA ASP A 94 4.64 12.32 -6.78
C ASP A 94 3.45 13.14 -7.30
N TYR A 95 2.29 13.05 -6.65
CA TYR A 95 1.09 13.82 -7.01
C TYR A 95 1.34 15.32 -6.99
N LEU A 96 2.17 15.80 -6.04
CA LEU A 96 2.55 17.21 -5.94
C LEU A 96 3.35 17.67 -7.17
N SER A 97 4.33 16.88 -7.63
CA SER A 97 5.10 17.19 -8.85
C SER A 97 4.19 17.24 -10.09
N GLY A 98 3.23 16.32 -10.19
CA GLY A 98 2.25 16.31 -11.27
C GLY A 98 1.38 17.58 -11.27
N SER A 99 0.93 18.01 -10.10
CA SER A 99 0.11 19.20 -9.93
C SER A 99 0.89 20.50 -10.24
N ILE A 100 2.15 20.57 -9.81
CA ILE A 100 3.05 21.71 -10.14
C ILE A 100 3.28 21.77 -11.65
N ASN A 101 3.58 20.64 -12.30
CA ASN A 101 3.75 20.60 -13.75
C ASN A 101 2.47 21.00 -14.50
N LEU A 102 1.30 20.60 -14.00
CA LEU A 102 0.02 21.01 -14.56
C LEU A 102 -0.12 22.54 -14.52
N ILE A 103 0.20 23.18 -13.39
CA ILE A 103 0.12 24.62 -13.23
C ILE A 103 1.11 25.32 -14.16
N LEU A 104 2.37 24.87 -14.20
CA LEU A 104 3.43 25.49 -15.01
C LEU A 104 3.19 25.37 -16.52
N ASN A 105 2.62 24.24 -16.96
CA ASN A 105 2.38 24.00 -18.39
C ASN A 105 0.97 24.42 -18.84
N SER A 106 0.16 24.95 -17.93
CA SER A 106 -1.20 25.34 -18.24
C SER A 106 -1.23 26.74 -18.83
N SER A 107 -1.85 26.88 -20.00
CA SER A 107 -2.26 28.17 -20.57
C SER A 107 -3.61 28.66 -20.06
N LEU A 108 -4.21 27.94 -19.12
CA LEU A 108 -5.53 28.24 -18.58
C LEU A 108 -5.47 29.40 -17.57
N THR A 109 -6.59 30.08 -17.41
CA THR A 109 -6.80 31.07 -16.35
C THR A 109 -6.78 30.44 -14.97
N GLY A 110 -6.37 31.19 -13.93
CA GLY A 110 -6.23 30.67 -12.56
C GLY A 110 -7.47 29.95 -12.03
N SER A 111 -8.69 30.43 -12.33
CA SER A 111 -9.95 29.81 -11.93
C SER A 111 -10.16 28.40 -12.56
N LYS A 112 -9.79 28.24 -13.83
CA LYS A 112 -9.86 26.94 -14.52
C LYS A 112 -8.81 25.96 -14.01
N ILE A 113 -7.63 26.45 -13.66
CA ILE A 113 -6.56 25.64 -13.09
C ILE A 113 -7.00 25.13 -11.70
N SER A 114 -7.59 26.01 -10.86
CA SER A 114 -8.05 25.64 -9.53
C SER A 114 -9.11 24.54 -9.59
N GLU A 115 -10.06 24.64 -10.50
CA GLU A 115 -11.10 23.62 -10.71
C GLU A 115 -10.46 22.27 -11.12
N THR A 116 -9.53 22.30 -12.07
CA THR A 116 -8.82 21.09 -12.50
C THR A 116 -8.03 20.46 -11.34
N LEU A 117 -7.38 21.28 -10.51
CA LEU A 117 -6.66 20.78 -9.33
C LEU A 117 -7.60 20.15 -8.30
N ARG A 118 -8.78 20.72 -8.07
CA ARG A 118 -9.79 20.15 -7.16
C ARG A 118 -10.30 18.79 -7.66
N LEU A 119 -10.59 18.67 -8.96
CA LEU A 119 -10.98 17.40 -9.57
C LEU A 119 -9.87 16.34 -9.47
N ASN A 120 -8.62 16.74 -9.70
CA ASN A 120 -7.48 15.85 -9.52
C ASN A 120 -7.31 15.44 -8.06
N LEU A 121 -7.48 16.37 -7.11
CA LEU A 121 -7.42 16.09 -5.69
C LEU A 121 -8.45 15.05 -5.26
N GLU A 122 -9.69 15.17 -5.70
CA GLU A 122 -10.73 14.15 -5.45
C GLU A 122 -10.35 12.80 -6.05
N THR A 123 -9.82 12.80 -7.27
CA THR A 123 -9.39 11.58 -7.96
C THR A 123 -8.24 10.90 -7.20
N TYR A 124 -7.28 11.66 -6.72
CA TYR A 124 -6.16 11.14 -5.92
C TYR A 124 -6.64 10.56 -4.58
N GLN A 125 -7.55 11.24 -3.90
CA GLN A 125 -8.16 10.75 -2.65
C GLN A 125 -8.94 9.46 -2.88
N ARG A 126 -9.73 9.37 -3.95
CA ARG A 126 -10.47 8.16 -4.32
C ARG A 126 -9.54 7.01 -4.68
N SER A 127 -8.49 7.28 -5.46
CA SER A 127 -7.48 6.27 -5.83
C SER A 127 -6.78 5.70 -4.60
N HIS A 128 -6.31 6.56 -3.70
CA HIS A 128 -5.68 6.13 -2.47
C HIS A 128 -6.62 5.31 -1.58
N ARG A 129 -7.88 5.74 -1.44
CA ARG A 129 -8.90 4.99 -0.70
C ARG A 129 -9.10 3.59 -1.30
N ASN A 130 -9.15 3.49 -2.62
CA ASN A 130 -9.28 2.22 -3.32
C ASN A 130 -8.06 1.31 -3.13
N GLU A 131 -6.85 1.86 -3.10
CA GLU A 131 -5.62 1.10 -2.82
C GLU A 131 -5.62 0.54 -1.40
N VAL A 132 -6.01 1.33 -0.41
CA VAL A 132 -6.16 0.90 0.98
C VAL A 132 -7.21 -0.21 1.09
N LEU A 133 -8.37 -0.06 0.46
CA LEU A 133 -9.41 -1.07 0.44
C LEU A 133 -8.96 -2.38 -0.24
N LYS A 134 -8.20 -2.30 -1.33
CA LYS A 134 -7.60 -3.48 -1.98
C LYS A 134 -6.58 -4.17 -1.06
N ALA A 135 -5.77 -3.40 -0.34
CA ALA A 135 -4.82 -3.95 0.62
C ALA A 135 -5.52 -4.67 1.79
N ILE A 136 -6.62 -4.10 2.31
CA ILE A 136 -7.44 -4.71 3.37
C ILE A 136 -8.06 -6.02 2.87
N LYS A 137 -8.72 -6.02 1.70
CA LYS A 137 -9.32 -7.23 1.12
C LYS A 137 -8.28 -8.32 0.86
N LYS A 138 -7.08 -7.96 0.42
CA LYS A 138 -5.98 -8.92 0.24
C LYS A 138 -5.50 -9.51 1.56
N SER A 139 -5.52 -8.74 2.64
CA SER A 139 -5.15 -9.21 3.97
C SER A 139 -6.18 -10.19 4.53
N GLU A 140 -7.47 -9.99 4.27
CA GLU A 140 -8.56 -10.85 4.70
C GLU A 140 -8.43 -12.25 4.11
N VAL A 141 -8.21 -12.37 2.81
CA VAL A 141 -7.96 -13.66 2.13
C VAL A 141 -6.69 -14.33 2.65
N TRP A 142 -5.70 -13.55 3.04
CA TRP A 142 -4.41 -14.06 3.52
C TRP A 142 -4.48 -14.64 4.93
N LEU A 143 -5.41 -14.15 5.77
CA LEU A 143 -5.69 -14.70 7.10
C LEU A 143 -6.42 -16.05 7.04
N LEU A 144 -7.23 -16.26 6.00
CA LEU A 144 -7.94 -17.52 5.79
C LEU A 144 -7.02 -18.68 5.37
N GLY A 145 -5.90 -18.37 4.69
CA GLY A 145 -4.94 -19.38 4.23
C GLY A 145 -4.34 -20.23 5.34
N PRO A 146 -3.65 -19.65 6.34
CA PRO A 146 -3.05 -20.41 7.42
C PRO A 146 -4.10 -21.07 8.32
N LEU A 147 -5.28 -20.45 8.50
CA LEU A 147 -6.37 -21.04 9.27
C LEU A 147 -6.93 -22.30 8.59
N GLY A 148 -7.19 -22.23 7.28
CA GLY A 148 -7.65 -23.38 6.49
C GLY A 148 -6.63 -24.51 6.45
N LEU A 149 -5.35 -24.17 6.30
CA LEU A 149 -4.28 -25.17 6.24
C LEU A 149 -4.07 -25.89 7.60
N CYS A 150 -4.32 -25.20 8.71
CA CYS A 150 -4.24 -25.78 10.05
C CYS A 150 -5.47 -26.63 10.38
N PHE A 151 -6.65 -26.26 9.87
CA PHE A 151 -7.90 -26.95 10.14
C PHE A 151 -8.00 -28.29 9.38
N LEU A 152 -7.45 -28.34 8.17
CA LEU A 152 -7.54 -29.50 7.28
C LEU A 152 -6.89 -30.77 7.86
N PRO A 153 -5.64 -30.77 8.37
CA PRO A 153 -5.05 -31.96 8.98
C PRO A 153 -5.74 -32.37 10.27
N THR A 154 -6.22 -31.43 11.07
CA THR A 154 -6.94 -31.73 12.32
C THR A 154 -8.28 -32.38 12.03
N PHE A 155 -9.02 -31.92 11.05
CA PHE A 155 -10.29 -32.51 10.61
C PHE A 155 -10.09 -33.93 10.06
N MET A 156 -9.02 -34.14 9.26
CA MET A 156 -8.67 -35.48 8.75
C MET A 156 -8.41 -36.46 9.90
N LEU A 157 -7.69 -36.08 10.93
CA LEU A 157 -7.37 -36.94 12.06
C LEU A 157 -8.61 -37.28 12.91
N ILE A 158 -9.47 -36.30 13.17
CA ILE A 158 -10.61 -36.49 14.08
C ILE A 158 -11.79 -37.18 13.38
N ALA A 159 -12.06 -36.84 12.11
CA ALA A 159 -13.25 -37.33 11.39
C ALA A 159 -12.95 -38.58 10.52
N VAL A 160 -11.86 -38.54 9.75
CA VAL A 160 -11.61 -39.58 8.73
C VAL A 160 -10.95 -40.82 9.30
N VAL A 161 -10.04 -40.68 10.28
CA VAL A 161 -9.34 -41.82 10.87
C VAL A 161 -10.30 -42.77 11.61
N PRO A 162 -11.23 -42.33 12.49
CA PRO A 162 -12.16 -43.25 13.14
C PRO A 162 -13.17 -43.86 12.15
N LEU A 163 -13.57 -43.10 11.11
CA LEU A 163 -14.48 -43.61 10.09
C LEU A 163 -13.88 -44.78 9.30
N ILE A 164 -12.63 -44.65 8.87
CA ILE A 164 -11.90 -45.73 8.19
C ILE A 164 -11.67 -46.91 9.14
N GLY A 165 -11.36 -46.65 10.41
CA GLY A 165 -11.21 -47.69 11.43
C GLY A 165 -12.47 -48.52 11.60
N SER A 166 -13.63 -47.88 11.67
CA SER A 166 -14.93 -48.59 11.82
C SER A 166 -15.33 -49.39 10.57
N LEU A 167 -14.99 -48.89 9.38
CA LEU A 167 -15.21 -49.59 8.12
C LEU A 167 -14.36 -50.86 8.02
N ILE A 168 -13.09 -50.80 8.40
CA ILE A 168 -12.18 -51.97 8.34
C ILE A 168 -12.61 -53.04 9.34
N THR A 169 -13.02 -52.67 10.55
CA THR A 169 -13.50 -53.62 11.55
C THR A 169 -14.85 -54.22 11.18
N GLY A 170 -15.75 -53.45 10.54
CA GLY A 170 -17.03 -53.94 10.05
C GLY A 170 -16.92 -54.89 8.84
N PHE A 171 -15.84 -54.81 8.07
CA PHE A 171 -15.63 -55.70 6.91
C PHE A 171 -14.89 -57.02 7.26
N MET A 172 -14.27 -57.07 8.45
CA MET A 172 -13.57 -58.28 8.95
C MET A 172 -14.41 -59.13 9.92
N SER A 173 -15.62 -58.76 10.20
CA SER A 173 -16.60 -59.50 10.99
C SER A 173 -17.65 -60.14 10.10
#